data_c36a83a4d9ce63513b47bf2319e7a1a2
#
_entry.id   c36a83a4d9ce63513b47bf2319e7a1a2
#
_cell.length_a   1.000
_cell.length_b   1.000
_cell.length_c   1.000
_cell.angle_alpha   90.00
_cell.angle_beta   90.00
_cell.angle_gamma   90.00
#
_symmetry.space_group_name_H-M   'P 1'
#
loop_
_entity.id
_entity.type
_entity.pdbx_description
1 polymer ?
#
loop_
_entity_poly.entity_id
_entity_poly.type
_entity_poly.pdbx_seq_one_letter_code
_entity_poly.pdbx_strand_id
1 'polypeptide(L)'
;MLSWINRGDTLARSGLVVLYLALAVSFAIVTPPFEAPDETGHLFYINHVAVTGRLPVQTDPSRAVVGEGHQFPLYYVVAAIPVRAFLADNSVDLLPVKNRRYEAPDAAGRHFPKFLHRDVEMFAAGSDQAMFYLLRGYSIALGALTVLLTYAIAGMIRSEIWFQLLAAALVATLPQFLFISASINNDNLVTLASTATIYAALRFWRRPSVNVALGLGLLLGIALLTKKSALVLIPAVGVIVAALWVRCEPDRPAVARSGLIAIGIAALLGAPVFIRNQIVYGDPLGTAMERETLPALVDEK
;
A
#
# COMPACT_ATOMS: atom_id res chain seq x y z
N MET A 1 -25.54 14.76 -15.67
CA MET A 1 -24.10 14.94 -15.98
C MET A 1 -23.36 13.59 -16.10
N LEU A 2 -24.02 12.55 -16.64
CA LEU A 2 -23.51 11.17 -16.76
C LEU A 2 -23.67 10.57 -18.18
N SER A 3 -23.89 11.39 -19.21
CA SER A 3 -24.24 10.92 -20.57
C SER A 3 -23.06 10.78 -21.55
N TRP A 4 -21.80 10.84 -21.09
CA TRP A 4 -20.62 10.78 -21.97
C TRP A 4 -19.69 9.59 -21.72
N ILE A 5 -20.20 8.51 -21.11
CA ILE A 5 -19.46 7.26 -21.10
C ILE A 5 -19.74 6.58 -22.44
N ASN A 6 -18.89 6.86 -23.43
CA ASN A 6 -18.92 6.14 -24.70
C ASN A 6 -18.74 4.64 -24.39
N ARG A 7 -19.60 3.76 -24.96
CA ARG A 7 -19.52 2.30 -24.75
C ARG A 7 -18.13 1.73 -25.06
N GLY A 8 -17.44 2.32 -26.06
CA GLY A 8 -16.07 1.94 -26.40
C GLY A 8 -15.06 2.24 -25.30
N ASP A 9 -15.19 3.38 -24.60
CA ASP A 9 -14.33 3.74 -23.47
C ASP A 9 -14.54 2.80 -22.28
N THR A 10 -15.79 2.47 -21.98
CA THR A 10 -16.11 1.52 -20.91
C THR A 10 -15.54 0.13 -21.19
N LEU A 11 -15.70 -0.38 -22.42
CA LEU A 11 -15.17 -1.70 -22.81
C LEU A 11 -13.63 -1.75 -22.75
N ALA A 12 -12.95 -0.73 -23.28
CA ALA A 12 -11.50 -0.65 -23.28
C ALA A 12 -10.92 -0.59 -21.82
N ARG A 13 -11.54 0.22 -20.97
CA ARG A 13 -11.16 0.33 -19.56
C ARG A 13 -11.42 -0.98 -18.80
N SER A 14 -12.57 -1.63 -19.03
CA SER A 14 -12.87 -2.93 -18.44
C SER A 14 -11.91 -4.01 -18.92
N GLY A 15 -11.55 -4.02 -20.19
CA GLY A 15 -10.54 -4.92 -20.75
C GLY A 15 -9.17 -4.75 -20.09
N LEU A 16 -8.75 -3.51 -19.82
CA LEU A 16 -7.50 -3.22 -19.12
C LEU A 16 -7.52 -3.75 -17.67
N VAL A 17 -8.62 -3.54 -16.95
CA VAL A 17 -8.77 -4.06 -15.58
C VAL A 17 -8.76 -5.59 -15.58
N VAL A 18 -9.45 -6.24 -16.51
CA VAL A 18 -9.45 -7.71 -16.66
C VAL A 18 -8.03 -8.22 -16.95
N LEU A 19 -7.30 -7.57 -17.83
CA LEU A 19 -5.89 -7.91 -18.12
C LEU A 19 -5.05 -7.80 -16.84
N TYR A 20 -5.13 -6.69 -16.13
CA TYR A 20 -4.40 -6.51 -14.87
C TYR A 20 -4.75 -7.62 -13.86
N LEU A 21 -6.03 -7.89 -13.64
CA LEU A 21 -6.48 -8.91 -12.69
C LEU A 21 -5.97 -10.30 -13.08
N ALA A 22 -6.03 -10.66 -14.38
CA ALA A 22 -5.52 -11.94 -14.87
C ALA A 22 -4.01 -12.08 -14.60
N LEU A 23 -3.23 -11.04 -14.89
CA LEU A 23 -1.79 -11.02 -14.62
C LEU A 23 -1.47 -11.07 -13.13
N ALA A 24 -2.10 -10.21 -12.32
CA ALA A 24 -1.85 -10.15 -10.88
C ALA A 24 -2.26 -11.43 -10.15
N VAL A 25 -3.38 -12.05 -10.52
CA VAL A 25 -3.80 -13.36 -9.99
C VAL A 25 -2.80 -14.45 -10.41
N SER A 26 -2.31 -14.43 -11.65
CA SER A 26 -1.27 -15.36 -12.10
C SER A 26 0.00 -15.22 -11.26
N PHE A 27 0.46 -14.00 -10.98
CA PHE A 27 1.59 -13.75 -10.07
C PHE A 27 1.32 -14.27 -8.65
N ALA A 28 0.10 -14.04 -8.11
CA ALA A 28 -0.26 -14.51 -6.78
C ALA A 28 -0.27 -16.04 -6.65
N ILE A 29 -0.60 -16.75 -7.72
CA ILE A 29 -0.63 -18.24 -7.75
C ILE A 29 0.78 -18.80 -7.97
N VAL A 30 1.56 -18.20 -8.88
CA VAL A 30 2.89 -18.72 -9.25
C VAL A 30 3.94 -18.39 -8.20
N THR A 31 3.79 -17.25 -7.47
CA THR A 31 4.70 -16.90 -6.37
C THR A 31 4.30 -17.69 -5.12
N PRO A 32 5.15 -18.62 -4.66
CA PRO A 32 4.84 -19.38 -3.45
C PRO A 32 4.66 -18.44 -2.23
N PRO A 33 3.91 -18.85 -1.18
CA PRO A 33 3.78 -18.08 0.04
C PRO A 33 5.15 -17.71 0.63
N PHE A 34 5.28 -16.46 1.10
CA PHE A 34 6.48 -15.92 1.75
C PHE A 34 7.70 -15.66 0.85
N GLU A 35 7.70 -16.03 -0.42
CA GLU A 35 8.82 -15.72 -1.34
C GLU A 35 8.79 -14.26 -1.83
N ALA A 36 7.65 -13.57 -1.70
CA ALA A 36 7.61 -12.13 -1.94
C ALA A 36 8.33 -11.37 -0.80
N PRO A 37 9.02 -10.25 -1.10
CA PRO A 37 9.75 -9.48 -0.10
C PRO A 37 8.85 -9.08 1.08
N ASP A 38 9.35 -9.31 2.30
CA ASP A 38 8.76 -8.89 3.58
C ASP A 38 7.37 -9.45 3.87
N GLU A 39 6.81 -10.33 3.00
CA GLU A 39 5.45 -10.87 3.12
C GLU A 39 5.22 -11.58 4.46
N THR A 40 6.25 -12.27 4.98
CA THR A 40 6.23 -12.91 6.30
C THR A 40 6.02 -11.89 7.42
N GLY A 41 6.81 -10.82 7.43
CA GLY A 41 6.72 -9.76 8.43
C GLY A 41 5.37 -9.02 8.37
N HIS A 42 4.87 -8.77 7.16
CA HIS A 42 3.55 -8.18 6.97
C HIS A 42 2.43 -9.07 7.52
N LEU A 43 2.47 -10.38 7.25
CA LEU A 43 1.49 -11.33 7.80
C LEU A 43 1.57 -11.40 9.33
N PHE A 44 2.75 -11.46 9.91
CA PHE A 44 2.92 -11.47 11.37
C PHE A 44 2.35 -10.21 12.02
N TYR A 45 2.52 -9.05 11.40
CA TYR A 45 1.91 -7.83 11.90
C TYR A 45 0.36 -7.89 11.84
N ILE A 46 -0.20 -8.36 10.73
CA ILE A 46 -1.65 -8.55 10.58
C ILE A 46 -2.18 -9.49 11.67
N ASN A 47 -1.53 -10.64 11.87
CA ASN A 47 -1.90 -11.61 12.91
C ASN A 47 -1.83 -10.98 14.31
N HIS A 48 -0.74 -10.26 14.63
CA HIS A 48 -0.61 -9.59 15.92
C HIS A 48 -1.78 -8.64 16.19
N VAL A 49 -2.16 -7.83 15.21
CA VAL A 49 -3.30 -6.91 15.34
C VAL A 49 -4.63 -7.69 15.45
N ALA A 50 -4.81 -8.73 14.67
CA ALA A 50 -6.03 -9.53 14.68
C ALA A 50 -6.25 -10.22 16.03
N VAL A 51 -5.20 -10.83 16.60
CA VAL A 51 -5.24 -11.54 17.89
C VAL A 51 -5.38 -10.57 19.05
N THR A 52 -4.51 -9.54 19.11
CA THR A 52 -4.37 -8.71 20.31
C THR A 52 -5.25 -7.45 20.29
N GLY A 53 -5.69 -7.00 19.10
CA GLY A 53 -6.34 -5.70 18.93
C GLY A 53 -5.42 -4.50 19.19
N ARG A 54 -4.11 -4.71 19.27
CA ARG A 54 -3.11 -3.68 19.61
C ARG A 54 -2.02 -3.59 18.55
N LEU A 55 -1.38 -2.42 18.45
CA LEU A 55 -0.21 -2.25 17.60
C LEU A 55 1.03 -2.87 18.28
N PRO A 56 1.95 -3.49 17.50
CA PRO A 56 3.18 -4.04 18.05
C PRO A 56 4.08 -2.95 18.64
N VAL A 57 4.95 -3.35 19.56
CA VAL A 57 5.96 -2.48 20.20
C VAL A 57 7.29 -3.22 20.12
N GLN A 58 8.18 -2.80 19.24
CA GLN A 58 9.42 -3.52 18.95
C GLN A 58 10.43 -3.51 20.10
N THR A 59 10.33 -2.55 21.02
CA THR A 59 11.16 -2.47 22.24
C THR A 59 10.66 -3.37 23.36
N ASP A 60 9.49 -4.01 23.21
CA ASP A 60 8.91 -4.93 24.18
C ASP A 60 8.85 -6.34 23.57
N PRO A 61 9.69 -7.29 24.02
CA PRO A 61 9.74 -8.64 23.44
C PRO A 61 8.39 -9.38 23.44
N SER A 62 7.48 -9.05 24.39
CA SER A 62 6.15 -9.67 24.48
C SER A 62 5.17 -9.13 23.43
N ARG A 63 5.51 -8.00 22.78
CA ARG A 63 4.69 -7.27 21.81
C ARG A 63 5.43 -7.03 20.49
N ALA A 64 6.67 -7.45 20.39
CA ALA A 64 7.47 -7.32 19.18
C ALA A 64 6.97 -8.29 18.11
N VAL A 65 7.06 -7.85 16.86
CA VAL A 65 6.74 -8.63 15.67
C VAL A 65 7.99 -8.70 14.80
N VAL A 66 8.39 -9.89 14.42
CA VAL A 66 9.56 -10.09 13.56
C VAL A 66 9.37 -9.38 12.22
N GLY A 67 10.37 -8.62 11.82
CA GLY A 67 10.36 -7.87 10.55
C GLY A 67 9.63 -6.53 10.65
N GLU A 68 8.39 -6.45 10.22
CA GLU A 68 7.69 -5.20 9.90
C GLU A 68 6.95 -4.51 11.06
N GLY A 69 7.13 -4.95 12.31
CA GLY A 69 6.38 -4.44 13.47
C GLY A 69 6.57 -2.94 13.79
N HIS A 70 7.56 -2.29 13.21
CA HIS A 70 7.80 -0.85 13.32
C HIS A 70 7.03 -0.01 12.27
N GLN A 71 6.44 -0.64 11.28
CA GLN A 71 5.74 0.01 10.17
C GLN A 71 4.46 0.74 10.62
N PHE A 72 3.99 1.66 9.78
CA PHE A 72 2.80 2.46 10.01
C PHE A 72 1.53 1.59 9.89
N PRO A 73 0.50 1.81 10.72
CA PRO A 73 -0.46 0.77 11.08
C PRO A 73 -1.63 0.56 10.10
N LEU A 74 -1.97 1.52 9.24
CA LEU A 74 -3.28 1.53 8.59
C LEU A 74 -3.53 0.28 7.73
N TYR A 75 -2.55 -0.14 6.93
CA TYR A 75 -2.68 -1.35 6.10
C TYR A 75 -2.99 -2.59 6.96
N TYR A 76 -2.25 -2.77 8.04
CA TYR A 76 -2.36 -3.95 8.91
C TYR A 76 -3.66 -3.98 9.70
N VAL A 77 -4.12 -2.81 10.18
CA VAL A 77 -5.41 -2.71 10.89
C VAL A 77 -6.57 -3.08 9.97
N VAL A 78 -6.56 -2.60 8.72
CA VAL A 78 -7.60 -2.94 7.74
C VAL A 78 -7.52 -4.41 7.35
N ALA A 79 -6.33 -4.93 7.06
CA ALA A 79 -6.11 -6.32 6.68
C ALA A 79 -6.40 -7.33 7.82
N ALA A 80 -6.29 -6.92 9.08
CA ALA A 80 -6.62 -7.74 10.23
C ALA A 80 -8.14 -7.96 10.40
N ILE A 81 -9.00 -7.11 9.82
CA ILE A 81 -10.45 -7.23 9.97
C ILE A 81 -10.98 -8.59 9.49
N PRO A 82 -10.73 -9.05 8.26
CA PRO A 82 -11.20 -10.36 7.80
C PRO A 82 -10.57 -11.51 8.58
N VAL A 83 -9.30 -11.41 8.98
CA VAL A 83 -8.63 -12.45 9.78
C VAL A 83 -9.38 -12.64 11.09
N ARG A 84 -9.65 -11.56 11.81
CA ARG A 84 -10.38 -11.58 13.08
C ARG A 84 -11.84 -12.01 12.94
N ALA A 85 -12.48 -11.69 11.82
CA ALA A 85 -13.90 -11.99 11.60
C ALA A 85 -14.17 -13.45 11.20
N PHE A 86 -13.24 -14.09 10.50
CA PHE A 86 -13.48 -15.37 9.83
C PHE A 86 -12.63 -16.52 10.33
N LEU A 87 -11.52 -16.27 11.04
CA LEU A 87 -10.70 -17.32 11.63
C LEU A 87 -11.00 -17.48 13.12
N ALA A 88 -11.14 -18.74 13.57
CA ALA A 88 -11.54 -19.06 14.94
C ALA A 88 -10.54 -18.61 16.01
N ASP A 89 -9.24 -18.68 15.69
CA ASP A 89 -8.12 -18.28 16.55
C ASP A 89 -7.59 -16.88 16.24
N ASN A 90 -8.28 -16.14 15.34
CA ASN A 90 -7.92 -14.79 14.89
C ASN A 90 -6.50 -14.70 14.28
N SER A 91 -6.01 -15.76 13.69
CA SER A 91 -4.66 -15.83 13.15
C SER A 91 -4.62 -16.71 11.90
N VAL A 92 -3.78 -16.36 10.94
CA VAL A 92 -3.40 -17.23 9.82
C VAL A 92 -2.23 -18.08 10.28
N ASP A 93 -2.47 -19.38 10.52
CA ASP A 93 -1.44 -20.31 11.00
C ASP A 93 -0.65 -20.92 9.83
N LEU A 94 0.01 -20.06 9.09
CA LEU A 94 0.99 -20.42 8.07
C LEU A 94 2.38 -19.95 8.53
N LEU A 95 3.25 -20.90 8.83
CA LEU A 95 4.61 -20.60 9.26
C LEU A 95 5.60 -20.96 8.15
N PRO A 96 6.45 -20.01 7.73
CA PRO A 96 7.49 -20.29 6.76
C PRO A 96 8.55 -21.22 7.34
N VAL A 97 8.91 -22.27 6.61
CA VAL A 97 10.00 -23.16 6.97
C VAL A 97 11.24 -22.76 6.19
N LYS A 98 12.25 -22.21 6.88
CA LYS A 98 13.51 -21.80 6.23
C LYS A 98 14.19 -22.97 5.52
N ASN A 99 14.61 -22.73 4.29
CA ASN A 99 15.42 -23.67 3.53
C ASN A 99 16.90 -23.48 3.89
N ARG A 100 17.49 -24.46 4.57
CA ARG A 100 18.91 -24.43 4.95
C ARG A 100 19.88 -24.30 3.77
N ARG A 101 19.44 -24.63 2.54
CA ARG A 101 20.26 -24.52 1.32
C ARG A 101 20.15 -23.15 0.65
N TYR A 102 19.32 -22.24 1.15
CA TYR A 102 19.13 -20.92 0.56
C TYR A 102 20.44 -20.11 0.50
N GLU A 103 21.26 -20.18 1.57
CA GLU A 103 22.52 -19.46 1.69
C GLU A 103 23.71 -20.18 1.05
N ALA A 104 23.54 -21.44 0.63
CA ALA A 104 24.58 -22.28 0.03
C ALA A 104 24.16 -22.69 -1.38
N PRO A 105 24.52 -21.91 -2.43
CA PRO A 105 24.26 -22.31 -3.82
C PRO A 105 24.92 -23.66 -4.10
N ASP A 106 24.33 -24.43 -5.00
CA ASP A 106 24.91 -25.73 -5.41
C ASP A 106 26.20 -25.52 -6.23
N ALA A 107 26.85 -26.61 -6.59
CA ALA A 107 28.09 -26.61 -7.37
C ALA A 107 27.93 -25.96 -8.77
N ALA A 108 26.71 -25.77 -9.25
CA ALA A 108 26.36 -25.08 -10.49
C ALA A 108 25.98 -23.60 -10.27
N GLY A 109 26.09 -23.07 -9.03
CA GLY A 109 25.74 -21.69 -8.69
C GLY A 109 24.23 -21.41 -8.64
N ARG A 110 23.38 -22.44 -8.55
CA ARG A 110 21.93 -22.28 -8.47
C ARG A 110 21.52 -21.95 -7.04
N HIS A 111 20.73 -20.88 -6.88
CA HIS A 111 20.10 -20.54 -5.62
C HIS A 111 18.82 -21.34 -5.40
N PHE A 112 18.57 -21.73 -4.17
CA PHE A 112 17.34 -22.39 -3.77
C PHE A 112 16.32 -21.37 -3.27
N PRO A 113 15.00 -21.69 -3.27
CA PRO A 113 13.98 -20.85 -2.63
C PRO A 113 14.30 -20.58 -1.16
N LYS A 114 13.94 -19.41 -0.66
CA LYS A 114 14.19 -19.01 0.74
C LYS A 114 13.48 -19.92 1.73
N PHE A 115 12.31 -20.41 1.33
CA PHE A 115 11.48 -21.28 2.16
C PHE A 115 11.26 -22.64 1.49
N LEU A 116 10.96 -23.67 2.31
CA LEU A 116 10.50 -24.96 1.85
C LEU A 116 8.99 -24.93 1.71
N HIS A 117 8.49 -25.25 0.52
CA HIS A 117 7.07 -25.24 0.21
C HIS A 117 6.48 -26.63 0.25
N ARG A 118 5.24 -26.73 0.73
CA ARG A 118 4.48 -27.99 0.86
C ARG A 118 3.10 -27.82 0.22
N ASP A 119 2.50 -28.95 -0.17
CA ASP A 119 1.16 -28.97 -0.80
C ASP A 119 0.08 -28.32 0.08
N VAL A 120 0.28 -28.32 1.42
CA VAL A 120 -0.62 -27.69 2.38
C VAL A 120 -0.67 -26.16 2.27
N GLU A 121 0.26 -25.52 1.57
CA GLU A 121 0.28 -24.08 1.33
C GLU A 121 -0.61 -23.66 0.16
N MET A 122 -1.16 -24.61 -0.61
CA MET A 122 -2.02 -24.33 -1.75
C MET A 122 -3.39 -23.80 -1.31
N PHE A 123 -3.99 -22.95 -2.12
CA PHE A 123 -5.27 -22.25 -1.85
C PHE A 123 -6.40 -23.17 -1.31
N ALA A 124 -6.48 -24.38 -1.78
CA ALA A 124 -7.55 -25.31 -1.42
C ALA A 124 -7.29 -26.13 -0.14
N ALA A 125 -6.17 -25.93 0.56
CA ALA A 125 -5.75 -26.81 1.66
C ALA A 125 -6.48 -26.54 2.99
N GLY A 126 -7.03 -25.31 3.20
CA GLY A 126 -7.75 -24.98 4.44
C GLY A 126 -8.11 -23.49 4.57
N SER A 127 -8.67 -23.14 5.74
CA SER A 127 -9.12 -21.77 6.05
C SER A 127 -7.96 -20.75 6.06
N ASP A 128 -6.82 -21.14 6.59
CA ASP A 128 -5.63 -20.28 6.69
C ASP A 128 -5.06 -19.96 5.32
N GLN A 129 -4.96 -20.96 4.45
CA GLN A 129 -4.53 -20.79 3.07
C GLN A 129 -5.52 -19.92 2.29
N ALA A 130 -6.80 -20.16 2.44
CA ALA A 130 -7.85 -19.34 1.84
C ALA A 130 -7.74 -17.87 2.29
N MET A 131 -7.51 -17.65 3.60
CA MET A 131 -7.34 -16.31 4.16
C MET A 131 -6.06 -15.64 3.66
N PHE A 132 -4.95 -16.37 3.58
CA PHE A 132 -3.70 -15.86 3.02
C PHE A 132 -3.88 -15.35 1.59
N TYR A 133 -4.54 -16.15 0.73
CA TYR A 133 -4.82 -15.73 -0.64
C TYR A 133 -5.90 -14.64 -0.73
N LEU A 134 -6.82 -14.56 0.24
CA LEU A 134 -7.75 -13.43 0.35
C LEU A 134 -7.00 -12.12 0.65
N LEU A 135 -5.98 -12.15 1.52
CA LEU A 135 -5.12 -11.00 1.80
C LEU A 135 -4.30 -10.58 0.58
N ARG A 136 -3.78 -11.53 -0.22
CA ARG A 136 -3.20 -11.23 -1.54
C ARG A 136 -4.24 -10.62 -2.49
N GLY A 137 -5.47 -11.14 -2.49
CA GLY A 137 -6.59 -10.60 -3.26
C GLY A 137 -6.95 -9.16 -2.86
N TYR A 138 -6.86 -8.82 -1.56
CA TYR A 138 -6.99 -7.46 -1.07
C TYR A 138 -5.92 -6.54 -1.68
N SER A 139 -4.66 -6.97 -1.70
CA SER A 139 -3.57 -6.24 -2.34
C SER A 139 -3.80 -6.05 -3.85
N ILE A 140 -4.26 -7.09 -4.56
CA ILE A 140 -4.62 -7.03 -5.98
C ILE A 140 -5.75 -6.01 -6.22
N ALA A 141 -6.75 -5.95 -5.35
CA ALA A 141 -7.82 -4.97 -5.47
C ALA A 141 -7.31 -3.52 -5.30
N LEU A 142 -6.38 -3.28 -4.37
CA LEU A 142 -5.71 -1.98 -4.24
C LEU A 142 -4.93 -1.61 -5.51
N GLY A 143 -4.24 -2.56 -6.11
CA GLY A 143 -3.53 -2.38 -7.38
C GLY A 143 -4.49 -2.07 -8.54
N ALA A 144 -5.64 -2.75 -8.64
CA ALA A 144 -6.67 -2.46 -9.65
C ALA A 144 -7.20 -1.01 -9.53
N LEU A 145 -7.44 -0.55 -8.31
CA LEU A 145 -7.83 0.85 -8.06
C LEU A 145 -6.72 1.83 -8.45
N THR A 146 -5.45 1.48 -8.24
CA THR A 146 -4.30 2.29 -8.67
C THR A 146 -4.26 2.42 -10.19
N VAL A 147 -4.48 1.33 -10.94
CA VAL A 147 -4.55 1.34 -12.41
C VAL A 147 -5.70 2.23 -12.90
N LEU A 148 -6.88 2.11 -12.29
CA LEU A 148 -8.05 2.96 -12.61
C LEU A 148 -7.79 4.44 -12.31
N LEU A 149 -7.14 4.77 -11.22
CA LEU A 149 -6.77 6.14 -10.91
C LEU A 149 -5.70 6.70 -11.87
N THR A 150 -4.75 5.87 -12.28
CA THR A 150 -3.76 6.25 -13.30
C THR A 150 -4.45 6.61 -14.62
N TYR A 151 -5.42 5.79 -15.04
CA TYR A 151 -6.27 6.09 -16.19
C TYR A 151 -6.97 7.45 -16.03
N ALA A 152 -7.59 7.71 -14.88
CA ALA A 152 -8.29 8.96 -14.60
C ALA A 152 -7.34 10.18 -14.55
N ILE A 153 -6.13 10.03 -14.01
CA ILE A 153 -5.09 11.07 -14.01
C ILE A 153 -4.65 11.38 -15.44
N ALA A 154 -4.41 10.37 -16.26
CA ALA A 154 -4.04 10.55 -17.67
C ALA A 154 -5.14 11.32 -18.43
N GLY A 155 -6.42 11.03 -18.15
CA GLY A 155 -7.57 11.79 -18.70
C GLY A 155 -7.67 13.24 -18.22
N MET A 156 -7.02 13.57 -17.11
CA MET A 156 -6.85 14.98 -16.72
C MET A 156 -5.75 15.69 -17.51
N ILE A 157 -4.81 14.98 -18.10
CA ILE A 157 -3.71 15.54 -18.89
C ILE A 157 -4.13 15.65 -20.35
N ARG A 158 -4.66 14.56 -20.92
CA ARG A 158 -5.16 14.46 -22.29
C ARG A 158 -6.48 13.69 -22.34
N SER A 159 -7.39 14.15 -23.18
CA SER A 159 -8.72 13.55 -23.34
C SER A 159 -8.74 12.32 -24.25
N GLU A 160 -7.68 12.10 -25.03
CA GLU A 160 -7.60 10.97 -25.95
C GLU A 160 -7.53 9.63 -25.21
N ILE A 161 -8.44 8.74 -25.53
CA ILE A 161 -8.57 7.43 -24.88
C ILE A 161 -7.29 6.57 -24.99
N TRP A 162 -6.61 6.62 -26.13
CA TRP A 162 -5.38 5.87 -26.33
C TRP A 162 -4.27 6.27 -25.35
N PHE A 163 -4.18 7.58 -25.03
CA PHE A 163 -3.19 8.09 -24.08
C PHE A 163 -3.50 7.61 -22.65
N GLN A 164 -4.78 7.63 -22.27
CA GLN A 164 -5.24 7.15 -20.97
C GLN A 164 -5.00 5.66 -20.81
N LEU A 165 -5.33 4.88 -21.84
CA LEU A 165 -5.10 3.42 -21.88
C LEU A 165 -3.61 3.08 -21.83
N LEU A 166 -2.78 3.79 -22.61
CA LEU A 166 -1.34 3.56 -22.63
C LEU A 166 -0.73 3.82 -21.25
N ALA A 167 -1.07 4.97 -20.62
CA ALA A 167 -0.55 5.31 -19.30
C ALA A 167 -0.92 4.26 -18.24
N ALA A 168 -2.18 3.82 -18.24
CA ALA A 168 -2.64 2.82 -17.28
C ALA A 168 -2.12 1.40 -17.62
N ALA A 169 -1.97 1.06 -18.90
CA ALA A 169 -1.40 -0.22 -19.33
C ALA A 169 0.07 -0.35 -18.94
N LEU A 170 0.87 0.72 -19.04
CA LEU A 170 2.26 0.72 -18.58
C LEU A 170 2.37 0.33 -17.09
N VAL A 171 1.46 0.84 -16.24
CA VAL A 171 1.42 0.44 -14.83
C VAL A 171 0.89 -0.98 -14.68
N ALA A 172 -0.22 -1.32 -15.35
CA ALA A 172 -0.89 -2.60 -15.25
C ALA A 172 -0.03 -3.80 -15.69
N THR A 173 0.95 -3.57 -16.56
CA THR A 173 1.84 -4.62 -17.12
C THR A 173 3.27 -4.53 -16.58
N LEU A 174 3.57 -3.60 -15.68
CA LEU A 174 4.90 -3.47 -15.06
C LEU A 174 5.14 -4.68 -14.14
N PRO A 175 6.15 -5.55 -14.41
CA PRO A 175 6.33 -6.80 -13.65
C PRO A 175 6.52 -6.56 -12.15
N GLN A 176 7.27 -5.53 -11.75
CA GLN A 176 7.49 -5.19 -10.35
C GLN A 176 6.18 -4.75 -9.66
N PHE A 177 5.32 -3.98 -10.34
CA PHE A 177 4.03 -3.58 -9.82
C PHE A 177 3.10 -4.79 -9.64
N LEU A 178 3.06 -5.70 -10.62
CA LEU A 178 2.29 -6.95 -10.55
C LEU A 178 2.76 -7.84 -9.40
N PHE A 179 4.08 -8.01 -9.24
CA PHE A 179 4.67 -8.83 -8.20
C PHE A 179 4.31 -8.32 -6.78
N ILE A 180 4.47 -7.02 -6.52
CA ILE A 180 4.11 -6.42 -5.23
C ILE A 180 2.59 -6.41 -5.02
N SER A 181 1.80 -6.11 -6.06
CA SER A 181 0.33 -6.15 -5.98
C SER A 181 -0.21 -7.55 -5.66
N ALA A 182 0.53 -8.60 -6.03
CA ALA A 182 0.17 -9.99 -5.80
C ALA A 182 0.63 -10.53 -4.43
N SER A 183 1.21 -9.69 -3.57
CA SER A 183 1.74 -10.06 -2.26
C SER A 183 1.06 -9.30 -1.11
N ILE A 184 1.15 -9.83 0.09
CA ILE A 184 0.72 -9.14 1.33
C ILE A 184 1.78 -8.09 1.66
N ASN A 185 1.51 -6.82 1.30
CA ASN A 185 2.48 -5.74 1.46
C ASN A 185 1.79 -4.38 1.58
N ASN A 186 2.25 -3.55 2.53
CA ASN A 186 1.70 -2.21 2.76
C ASN A 186 2.00 -1.22 1.63
N ASP A 187 2.94 -1.54 0.73
CA ASP A 187 3.21 -0.75 -0.47
C ASP A 187 2.00 -0.65 -1.40
N ASN A 188 1.12 -1.63 -1.39
CA ASN A 188 -0.11 -1.60 -2.18
C ASN A 188 -1.05 -0.46 -1.74
N LEU A 189 -1.26 -0.29 -0.43
CA LEU A 189 -2.12 0.77 0.08
C LEU A 189 -1.46 2.15 -0.05
N VAL A 190 -0.16 2.30 0.22
CA VAL A 190 0.50 3.60 0.07
C VAL A 190 0.58 4.04 -1.39
N THR A 191 0.76 3.10 -2.33
CA THR A 191 0.74 3.39 -3.77
C THR A 191 -0.64 3.89 -4.21
N LEU A 192 -1.71 3.21 -3.80
CA LEU A 192 -3.08 3.66 -4.06
C LEU A 192 -3.35 5.03 -3.44
N ALA A 193 -3.05 5.21 -2.15
CA ALA A 193 -3.31 6.46 -1.43
C ALA A 193 -2.50 7.63 -2.01
N SER A 194 -1.25 7.39 -2.42
CA SER A 194 -0.41 8.38 -3.08
C SER A 194 -0.96 8.77 -4.45
N THR A 195 -1.38 7.79 -5.25
CA THR A 195 -2.01 8.02 -6.56
C THR A 195 -3.32 8.80 -6.41
N ALA A 196 -4.14 8.45 -5.41
CA ALA A 196 -5.38 9.16 -5.10
C ALA A 196 -5.10 10.59 -4.61
N THR A 197 -4.04 10.81 -3.83
CA THR A 197 -3.60 12.14 -3.39
C THR A 197 -3.17 12.98 -4.59
N ILE A 198 -2.40 12.43 -5.53
CA ILE A 198 -2.01 13.11 -6.78
C ILE A 198 -3.26 13.46 -7.60
N TYR A 199 -4.21 12.54 -7.75
CA TYR A 199 -5.47 12.81 -8.44
C TYR A 199 -6.25 13.97 -7.79
N ALA A 200 -6.38 13.96 -6.46
CA ALA A 200 -7.04 15.03 -5.72
C ALA A 200 -6.31 16.37 -5.83
N ALA A 201 -4.97 16.35 -5.80
CA ALA A 201 -4.13 17.53 -5.97
C ALA A 201 -4.28 18.16 -7.38
N LEU A 202 -4.34 17.33 -8.42
CA LEU A 202 -4.65 17.80 -9.79
C LEU A 202 -6.08 18.35 -9.92
N ARG A 203 -7.04 17.76 -9.22
CA ARG A 203 -8.39 18.34 -9.13
C ARG A 203 -8.39 19.68 -8.42
N PHE A 204 -7.64 19.79 -7.33
CA PHE A 204 -7.46 21.02 -6.59
C PHE A 204 -6.79 22.09 -7.44
N TRP A 205 -5.77 21.73 -8.21
CA TRP A 205 -5.14 22.60 -9.20
C TRP A 205 -6.12 23.19 -10.22
N ARG A 206 -7.09 22.39 -10.69
CA ARG A 206 -8.07 22.82 -11.67
C ARG A 206 -9.22 23.63 -11.07
N ARG A 207 -9.67 23.27 -9.88
CA ARG A 207 -10.82 23.88 -9.18
C ARG A 207 -10.54 23.92 -7.68
N PRO A 208 -9.80 24.91 -7.20
CA PRO A 208 -9.53 25.06 -5.79
C PRO A 208 -10.84 25.33 -5.03
N SER A 209 -11.24 24.41 -4.16
CA SER A 209 -12.44 24.55 -3.35
C SER A 209 -12.27 23.79 -2.03
N VAL A 210 -13.02 24.16 -1.01
CA VAL A 210 -12.98 23.51 0.31
C VAL A 210 -13.30 22.02 0.21
N ASN A 211 -14.30 21.62 -0.58
CA ASN A 211 -14.66 20.19 -0.73
C ASN A 211 -13.54 19.35 -1.36
N VAL A 212 -12.82 19.90 -2.34
CA VAL A 212 -11.66 19.21 -2.94
C VAL A 212 -10.50 19.18 -1.95
N ALA A 213 -10.30 20.26 -1.17
CA ALA A 213 -9.28 20.34 -0.15
C ALA A 213 -9.52 19.32 1.00
N LEU A 214 -10.77 19.12 1.43
CA LEU A 214 -11.15 18.10 2.40
C LEU A 214 -10.75 16.70 1.90
N GLY A 215 -11.09 16.37 0.64
CA GLY A 215 -10.71 15.09 0.02
C GLY A 215 -9.20 14.93 -0.11
N LEU A 216 -8.48 15.98 -0.52
CA LEU A 216 -7.02 15.98 -0.63
C LEU A 216 -6.36 15.74 0.74
N GLY A 217 -6.81 16.43 1.78
CA GLY A 217 -6.29 16.25 3.13
C GLY A 217 -6.56 14.86 3.70
N LEU A 218 -7.76 14.32 3.46
CA LEU A 218 -8.11 12.95 3.85
C LEU A 218 -7.21 11.92 3.18
N LEU A 219 -7.02 11.99 1.86
CA LEU A 219 -6.18 11.05 1.10
C LEU A 219 -4.70 11.14 1.48
N LEU A 220 -4.20 12.37 1.67
CA LEU A 220 -2.85 12.59 2.18
C LEU A 220 -2.67 12.02 3.58
N GLY A 221 -3.64 12.21 4.48
CA GLY A 221 -3.63 11.64 5.82
C GLY A 221 -3.66 10.10 5.82
N ILE A 222 -4.46 9.49 4.95
CA ILE A 222 -4.47 8.03 4.72
C ILE A 222 -3.10 7.54 4.26
N ALA A 223 -2.46 8.23 3.31
CA ALA A 223 -1.13 7.89 2.84
C ALA A 223 -0.09 7.96 3.99
N LEU A 224 -0.12 9.02 4.81
CA LEU A 224 0.74 9.20 5.96
C LEU A 224 0.53 8.14 7.05
N LEU A 225 -0.70 7.67 7.25
CA LEU A 225 -1.00 6.56 8.18
C LEU A 225 -0.55 5.19 7.66
N THR A 226 -0.26 5.09 6.35
CA THR A 226 0.11 3.82 5.71
C THR A 226 1.62 3.58 5.71
N LYS A 227 2.41 4.60 5.35
CA LYS A 227 3.87 4.47 5.25
C LYS A 227 4.57 5.83 5.34
N LYS A 228 5.74 5.86 6.00
CA LYS A 228 6.55 7.09 6.15
C LYS A 228 6.99 7.70 4.80
N SER A 229 7.12 6.88 3.74
CA SER A 229 7.46 7.36 2.41
C SER A 229 6.45 8.36 1.82
N ALA A 230 5.18 8.33 2.30
CA ALA A 230 4.16 9.30 1.90
C ALA A 230 4.48 10.75 2.30
N LEU A 231 5.44 10.98 3.20
CA LEU A 231 5.91 12.34 3.54
C LEU A 231 6.34 13.15 2.33
N VAL A 232 6.82 12.50 1.26
CA VAL A 232 7.18 13.17 0.00
C VAL A 232 6.01 13.89 -0.66
N LEU A 233 4.77 13.49 -0.37
CA LEU A 233 3.58 14.14 -0.90
C LEU A 233 3.32 15.52 -0.27
N ILE A 234 3.80 15.77 0.94
CA ILE A 234 3.59 17.06 1.64
C ILE A 234 4.23 18.21 0.84
N PRO A 235 5.54 18.20 0.51
CA PRO A 235 6.11 19.25 -0.33
C PRO A 235 5.49 19.32 -1.72
N ALA A 236 5.11 18.17 -2.32
CA ALA A 236 4.43 18.17 -3.62
C ALA A 236 3.08 18.91 -3.58
N VAL A 237 2.26 18.67 -2.56
CA VAL A 237 1.00 19.40 -2.33
C VAL A 237 1.29 20.88 -2.01
N GLY A 238 2.31 21.16 -1.20
CA GLY A 238 2.74 22.51 -0.87
C GLY A 238 3.10 23.34 -2.11
N VAL A 239 3.83 22.77 -3.05
CA VAL A 239 4.17 23.40 -4.34
C VAL A 239 2.90 23.74 -5.14
N ILE A 240 1.92 22.82 -5.20
CA ILE A 240 0.65 23.06 -5.88
C ILE A 240 -0.12 24.22 -5.24
N VAL A 241 -0.21 24.26 -3.91
CA VAL A 241 -0.89 25.34 -3.17
C VAL A 241 -0.18 26.68 -3.41
N ALA A 242 1.16 26.70 -3.33
CA ALA A 242 1.94 27.90 -3.57
C ALA A 242 1.79 28.42 -5.01
N ALA A 243 1.85 27.54 -6.00
CA ALA A 243 1.67 27.91 -7.39
C ALA A 243 0.23 28.44 -7.68
N LEU A 244 -0.78 27.86 -7.08
CA LEU A 244 -2.16 28.34 -7.14
C LEU A 244 -2.30 29.72 -6.47
N TRP A 245 -1.67 29.91 -5.32
CA TRP A 245 -1.69 31.19 -4.61
C TRP A 245 -1.07 32.31 -5.46
N VAL A 246 -0.01 32.03 -6.20
CA VAL A 246 0.58 33.00 -7.16
C VAL A 246 -0.35 33.26 -8.35
N ARG A 247 -0.96 32.20 -8.89
CA ARG A 247 -1.79 32.26 -10.11
C ARG A 247 -3.17 32.92 -9.90
N CYS A 248 -3.79 32.72 -8.74
CA CYS A 248 -5.17 33.13 -8.47
C CYS A 248 -5.20 34.43 -7.64
N GLU A 249 -4.68 35.56 -8.20
CA GLU A 249 -4.52 36.81 -7.45
C GLU A 249 -5.76 37.29 -6.68
N PRO A 250 -6.97 37.39 -7.26
CA PRO A 250 -8.13 37.85 -6.49
C PRO A 250 -8.59 36.87 -5.40
N ASP A 251 -8.32 35.55 -5.56
CA ASP A 251 -8.81 34.49 -4.68
C ASP A 251 -7.72 33.89 -3.75
N ARG A 252 -6.57 34.56 -3.63
CA ARG A 252 -5.44 34.12 -2.76
C ARG A 252 -5.88 33.67 -1.36
N PRO A 253 -6.73 34.42 -0.64
CA PRO A 253 -7.17 34.02 0.70
C PRO A 253 -7.97 32.71 0.69
N ALA A 254 -8.80 32.49 -0.34
CA ALA A 254 -9.59 31.25 -0.46
C ALA A 254 -8.70 30.04 -0.78
N VAL A 255 -7.70 30.22 -1.66
CA VAL A 255 -6.68 29.18 -1.96
C VAL A 255 -5.87 28.83 -0.71
N ALA A 256 -5.37 29.83 0.02
CA ALA A 256 -4.59 29.64 1.24
C ALA A 256 -5.43 28.90 2.30
N ARG A 257 -6.68 29.34 2.54
CA ARG A 257 -7.60 28.67 3.47
C ARG A 257 -7.83 27.21 3.09
N SER A 258 -8.08 26.92 1.81
CA SER A 258 -8.30 25.56 1.33
C SER A 258 -7.04 24.70 1.47
N GLY A 259 -5.86 25.24 1.18
CA GLY A 259 -4.57 24.59 1.40
C GLY A 259 -4.33 24.27 2.89
N LEU A 260 -4.60 25.22 3.78
CA LEU A 260 -4.49 25.01 5.24
C LEU A 260 -5.47 23.93 5.73
N ILE A 261 -6.69 23.88 5.20
CA ILE A 261 -7.65 22.81 5.51
C ILE A 261 -7.09 21.44 5.09
N ALA A 262 -6.56 21.31 3.87
CA ALA A 262 -5.98 20.05 3.41
C ALA A 262 -4.82 19.59 4.30
N ILE A 263 -3.87 20.49 4.59
CA ILE A 263 -2.72 20.20 5.47
C ILE A 263 -3.19 19.89 6.90
N GLY A 264 -4.13 20.65 7.43
CA GLY A 264 -4.68 20.45 8.78
C GLY A 264 -5.33 19.07 8.95
N ILE A 265 -6.13 18.62 7.98
CA ILE A 265 -6.74 17.29 8.00
C ILE A 265 -5.65 16.20 7.88
N ALA A 266 -4.70 16.36 6.95
CA ALA A 266 -3.61 15.41 6.81
C ALA A 266 -2.77 15.29 8.09
N ALA A 267 -2.48 16.42 8.75
CA ALA A 267 -1.80 16.46 10.02
C ALA A 267 -2.62 15.80 11.15
N LEU A 268 -3.91 16.12 11.25
CA LEU A 268 -4.81 15.53 12.26
C LEU A 268 -4.85 14.00 12.15
N LEU A 269 -4.89 13.46 10.94
CA LEU A 269 -4.91 12.02 10.71
C LEU A 269 -3.52 11.38 10.86
N GLY A 270 -2.48 12.00 10.33
CA GLY A 270 -1.13 11.45 10.34
C GLY A 270 -0.40 11.63 11.69
N ALA A 271 -0.58 12.77 12.39
CA ALA A 271 0.15 13.07 13.60
C ALA A 271 0.11 11.97 14.69
N PRO A 272 -1.01 11.27 14.93
CA PRO A 272 -1.06 10.24 15.97
C PRO A 272 0.02 9.15 15.83
N VAL A 273 0.35 8.71 14.62
CA VAL A 273 1.38 7.67 14.43
C VAL A 273 2.78 8.23 14.69
N PHE A 274 3.06 9.46 14.25
CA PHE A 274 4.35 10.11 14.53
C PHE A 274 4.54 10.40 16.01
N ILE A 275 3.48 10.87 16.70
CA ILE A 275 3.49 11.11 18.16
C ILE A 275 3.70 9.78 18.89
N ARG A 276 2.96 8.71 18.51
CA ARG A 276 3.17 7.38 19.07
C ARG A 276 4.61 6.93 18.94
N ASN A 277 5.17 7.01 17.74
CA ASN A 277 6.54 6.56 17.49
C ASN A 277 7.56 7.39 18.29
N GLN A 278 7.34 8.70 18.42
CA GLN A 278 8.17 9.54 19.29
C GLN A 278 8.11 9.08 20.76
N ILE A 279 6.93 8.75 21.27
CA ILE A 279 6.74 8.30 22.66
C ILE A 279 7.34 6.90 22.87
N VAL A 280 7.12 5.98 21.95
CA VAL A 280 7.49 4.57 22.09
C VAL A 280 8.95 4.30 21.73
N TYR A 281 9.45 4.97 20.70
CA TYR A 281 10.79 4.70 20.13
C TYR A 281 11.76 5.87 20.26
N GLY A 282 11.32 7.05 20.71
CA GLY A 282 12.15 8.26 20.72
C GLY A 282 12.43 8.83 19.31
N ASP A 283 11.82 8.26 18.28
CA ASP A 283 11.99 8.62 16.87
C ASP A 283 10.62 8.63 16.16
N PRO A 284 10.12 9.79 15.70
CA PRO A 284 8.80 9.90 15.08
C PRO A 284 8.67 9.09 13.79
N LEU A 285 9.77 8.81 13.10
CA LEU A 285 9.79 8.05 11.84
C LEU A 285 10.00 6.54 12.04
N GLY A 286 10.39 6.11 13.25
CA GLY A 286 10.72 4.72 13.53
C GLY A 286 11.97 4.20 12.81
N THR A 287 12.85 5.09 12.32
CA THR A 287 14.05 4.72 11.55
C THR A 287 15.12 4.07 12.41
N ALA A 288 15.18 4.40 13.71
CA ALA A 288 16.08 3.74 14.66
C ALA A 288 15.74 2.24 14.76
N MET A 289 14.45 1.91 14.92
CA MET A 289 13.98 0.52 14.98
C MET A 289 14.25 -0.26 13.68
N GLU A 290 14.10 0.37 12.53
CA GLU A 290 14.43 -0.22 11.24
C GLU A 290 15.91 -0.61 11.15
N ARG A 291 16.82 0.25 11.65
CA ARG A 291 18.26 -0.03 11.67
C ARG A 291 18.65 -1.12 12.66
N GLU A 292 17.96 -1.24 13.78
CA GLU A 292 18.21 -2.26 14.79
C GLU A 292 17.64 -3.62 14.39
N THR A 293 16.53 -3.66 13.65
CA THR A 293 15.92 -4.92 13.19
C THR A 293 16.59 -5.50 11.95
N LEU A 294 17.21 -4.68 11.10
CA LEU A 294 17.95 -5.13 9.92
C LEU A 294 19.17 -6.04 10.25
N PRO A 295 20.04 -5.71 11.23
CA PRO A 295 21.14 -6.60 11.63
C PRO A 295 20.65 -7.92 12.21
N ALA A 296 19.59 -7.92 13.02
CA ALA A 296 19.06 -9.14 13.62
C ALA A 296 18.54 -10.13 12.55
N LEU A 297 18.04 -9.63 11.42
CA LEU A 297 17.65 -10.45 10.26
C LEU A 297 18.86 -10.99 9.49
N VAL A 298 20.02 -10.30 9.59
CA VAL A 298 21.28 -10.69 8.94
C VAL A 298 22.11 -11.60 9.85
N ASP A 299 22.05 -11.40 11.18
CA ASP A 299 22.85 -12.13 12.17
C ASP A 299 22.19 -13.43 12.69
N GLU A 300 20.96 -13.75 12.30
CA GLU A 300 20.44 -15.12 12.43
C GLU A 300 21.09 -16.05 11.38
N LYS A 301 22.42 -16.01 11.34
CA LYS A 301 23.27 -16.94 10.60
C LYS A 301 23.54 -18.20 11.40
#